data_8bee0b3134141373f1e0a4b8560837de
#
_entry.id   8bee0b3134141373f1e0a4b8560837de
#
_cell.length_a   1.000
_cell.length_b   1.000
_cell.length_c   1.000
_cell.angle_alpha   90.00
_cell.angle_beta   90.00
_cell.angle_gamma   90.00
#
_symmetry.space_group_name_H-M   'P 1'
#
loop_
_entity.id
_entity.type
_entity.pdbx_description
1 polymer ?
#
loop_
_entity_poly.entity_id
_entity_poly.type
_entity_poly.pdbx_seq_one_letter_code
_entity_poly.pdbx_strand_id
1 'polypeptide(L)'
;MAKSIAAKEYEKENQLLKEEIERKTGKTTEQLYEEREQRVRDAIECKKPPDRIPLATHPDTQAYTGVPNSAGYYDPIAFKRAMRTITLDLEPDMANAGLPMSGVALAALDVKNRLWPGGPLPPDYDMQFVEGEWMKGDEYDLFLSDPADFVVRYYWPRMYGAMAPLAKLPPIGNLFQGFEGITPMLASPEFIKMAKLIAKAGRATEKFRKTIGDSSEELAELGFPALSHLGAGGIGGAPFDVVSSFLRGMQGSMIDMFRRPEKLLQACDMILERRIAHAIPADPKKRGNPKRSGMPLWRGDKSFMSQKQFDKFYWPGLKKAMQATIDLGFVAFPFFEAEFGDRLERLLELPKGKVIASIEYVDAVRAKDILKGHTCLYVRIPLSSKVWSFNEVEKFTKDLIDKCGKGGGIMLDVRLPDRGTKEGYQKLMNSIREYGRY
;
A
#
# COMPACT_ATOMS: atom_id res chain seq x y z
N MET A 1 13.63 -6.36 -25.90
CA MET A 1 12.42 -7.07 -26.40
C MET A 1 11.39 -6.05 -26.84
N ALA A 2 10.77 -6.24 -27.99
CA ALA A 2 9.70 -5.35 -28.46
C ALA A 2 8.47 -5.43 -27.53
N LYS A 3 7.77 -4.28 -27.32
CA LYS A 3 6.49 -4.24 -26.61
C LYS A 3 5.46 -5.13 -27.34
N SER A 4 4.57 -5.77 -26.60
CA SER A 4 3.46 -6.53 -27.17
C SER A 4 2.53 -5.63 -27.99
N ILE A 5 1.78 -6.20 -28.93
CA ILE A 5 0.78 -5.45 -29.73
C ILE A 5 -0.19 -4.73 -28.79
N ALA A 6 -0.75 -5.44 -27.78
CA ALA A 6 -1.68 -4.87 -26.81
C ALA A 6 -1.07 -3.71 -25.99
N ALA A 7 0.23 -3.75 -25.68
CA ALA A 7 0.89 -2.64 -24.99
C ALA A 7 1.05 -1.41 -25.90
N LYS A 8 1.32 -1.60 -27.18
CA LYS A 8 1.39 -0.49 -28.16
C LYS A 8 0.02 0.14 -28.42
N GLU A 9 -1.02 -0.67 -28.50
CA GLU A 9 -2.41 -0.20 -28.61
C GLU A 9 -2.80 0.62 -27.40
N TYR A 10 -2.49 0.14 -26.19
CA TYR A 10 -2.75 0.86 -24.95
C TYR A 10 -2.05 2.23 -24.87
N GLU A 11 -0.80 2.33 -25.33
CA GLU A 11 -0.07 3.60 -25.41
C GLU A 11 -0.71 4.57 -26.42
N LYS A 12 -1.14 4.06 -27.57
CA LYS A 12 -1.86 4.86 -28.56
C LYS A 12 -3.21 5.37 -28.01
N GLU A 13 -3.93 4.51 -27.27
CA GLU A 13 -5.17 4.90 -26.58
C GLU A 13 -4.90 6.03 -25.59
N ASN A 14 -3.83 5.94 -24.78
CA ASN A 14 -3.47 7.00 -23.81
C ASN A 14 -3.21 8.34 -24.52
N GLN A 15 -2.50 8.33 -25.64
CA GLN A 15 -2.25 9.54 -26.40
C GLN A 15 -3.55 10.20 -26.91
N LEU A 16 -4.47 9.41 -27.46
CA LEU A 16 -5.76 9.90 -27.93
C LEU A 16 -6.63 10.45 -26.78
N LEU A 17 -6.59 9.77 -25.63
CA LEU A 17 -7.30 10.25 -24.43
C LEU A 17 -6.73 11.56 -23.91
N LYS A 18 -5.41 11.73 -23.92
CA LYS A 18 -4.76 12.99 -23.57
C LYS A 18 -5.27 14.14 -24.44
N GLU A 19 -5.24 13.96 -25.75
CA GLU A 19 -5.74 14.96 -26.71
C GLU A 19 -7.23 15.28 -26.50
N GLU A 20 -8.04 14.25 -26.18
CA GLU A 20 -9.47 14.44 -25.87
C GLU A 20 -9.69 15.23 -24.59
N ILE A 21 -8.93 14.93 -23.52
CA ILE A 21 -9.00 15.66 -22.24
C ILE A 21 -8.63 17.12 -22.45
N GLU A 22 -7.55 17.40 -23.15
CA GLU A 22 -7.07 18.75 -23.42
C GLU A 22 -8.09 19.56 -24.26
N ARG A 23 -8.70 18.90 -25.26
CA ARG A 23 -9.77 19.52 -26.06
C ARG A 23 -11.04 19.82 -25.25
N LYS A 24 -11.45 18.90 -24.36
CA LYS A 24 -12.67 19.05 -23.53
C LYS A 24 -12.50 20.11 -22.45
N THR A 25 -11.34 20.18 -21.84
CA THR A 25 -11.10 21.06 -20.68
C THR A 25 -10.54 22.43 -21.05
N GLY A 26 -9.96 22.56 -22.24
CA GLY A 26 -9.21 23.77 -22.65
C GLY A 26 -7.88 23.93 -21.89
N LYS A 27 -7.45 22.90 -21.13
CA LYS A 27 -6.20 22.88 -20.34
C LYS A 27 -5.35 21.71 -20.77
N THR A 28 -4.02 21.86 -20.65
CA THR A 28 -3.13 20.72 -20.80
C THR A 28 -3.28 19.73 -19.65
N THR A 29 -2.98 18.47 -19.89
CA THR A 29 -3.01 17.46 -18.81
C THR A 29 -2.03 17.79 -17.69
N GLU A 30 -0.92 18.47 -17.99
CA GLU A 30 0.03 18.96 -16.97
C GLU A 30 -0.60 20.05 -16.09
N GLN A 31 -1.34 21.00 -16.67
CA GLN A 31 -2.07 22.00 -15.90
C GLN A 31 -3.12 21.35 -14.98
N LEU A 32 -3.86 20.35 -15.48
CA LEU A 32 -4.82 19.60 -14.67
C LEU A 32 -4.14 18.83 -13.53
N TYR A 33 -2.95 18.25 -13.80
CA TYR A 33 -2.15 17.58 -12.79
C TYR A 33 -1.72 18.55 -11.68
N GLU A 34 -1.16 19.71 -12.04
CA GLU A 34 -0.68 20.70 -11.07
C GLU A 34 -1.83 21.30 -10.23
N GLU A 35 -3.00 21.55 -10.83
CA GLU A 35 -4.17 22.02 -10.09
C GLU A 35 -4.63 21.01 -9.03
N ARG A 36 -4.68 19.70 -9.38
CA ARG A 36 -5.02 18.63 -8.45
C ARG A 36 -3.95 18.47 -7.38
N GLU A 37 -2.69 18.41 -7.77
CA GLU A 37 -1.58 18.26 -6.84
C GLU A 37 -1.46 19.44 -5.88
N GLN A 38 -1.68 20.68 -6.36
CA GLN A 38 -1.69 21.85 -5.50
C GLN A 38 -2.81 21.79 -4.45
N ARG A 39 -4.01 21.36 -4.85
CA ARG A 39 -5.14 21.13 -3.94
C ARG A 39 -4.78 20.14 -2.83
N VAL A 40 -4.13 19.05 -3.19
CA VAL A 40 -3.67 18.03 -2.24
C VAL A 40 -2.58 18.58 -1.31
N ARG A 41 -1.61 19.35 -1.83
CA ARG A 41 -0.57 20.00 -1.02
C ARG A 41 -1.16 20.98 -0.01
N ASP A 42 -2.10 21.83 -0.44
CA ASP A 42 -2.75 22.80 0.45
C ASP A 42 -3.47 22.09 1.61
N ALA A 43 -4.14 20.96 1.34
CA ALA A 43 -4.74 20.14 2.38
C ALA A 43 -3.70 19.52 3.33
N ILE A 44 -2.59 18.99 2.80
CA ILE A 44 -1.52 18.34 3.60
C ILE A 44 -0.83 19.34 4.51
N GLU A 45 -0.49 20.52 3.98
CA GLU A 45 0.24 21.54 4.73
C GLU A 45 -0.59 22.17 5.85
N CYS A 46 -1.91 22.04 5.84
CA CYS A 46 -2.82 22.62 6.83
C CYS A 46 -2.60 24.14 7.04
N LYS A 47 -2.15 24.86 6.03
CA LYS A 47 -1.87 26.32 6.12
C LYS A 47 -3.05 27.16 5.68
N LYS A 48 -3.74 26.70 4.64
CA LYS A 48 -4.94 27.31 4.08
C LYS A 48 -5.86 26.22 3.56
N PRO A 49 -7.17 26.42 3.53
CA PRO A 49 -8.07 25.54 2.78
C PRO A 49 -7.72 25.58 1.29
N PRO A 50 -7.76 24.45 0.58
CA PRO A 50 -7.78 24.43 -0.88
C PRO A 50 -9.09 25.02 -1.43
N ASP A 51 -9.25 25.11 -2.75
CA ASP A 51 -10.51 25.53 -3.39
C ASP A 51 -11.70 24.62 -3.03
N ARG A 52 -11.42 23.35 -2.80
CA ARG A 52 -12.35 22.34 -2.31
C ARG A 52 -11.62 21.18 -1.64
N ILE A 53 -12.36 20.33 -0.95
CA ILE A 53 -11.82 19.11 -0.33
C ILE A 53 -11.31 18.16 -1.43
N PRO A 54 -10.04 17.71 -1.35
CA PRO A 54 -9.51 16.71 -2.27
C PRO A 54 -10.21 15.37 -2.12
N LEU A 55 -10.54 14.75 -3.26
CA LEU A 55 -11.24 13.47 -3.33
C LEU A 55 -10.37 12.39 -3.93
N ALA A 56 -10.41 11.21 -3.33
CA ALA A 56 -10.00 9.95 -3.94
C ALA A 56 -11.18 8.98 -3.97
N THR A 57 -11.07 7.92 -4.73
CA THR A 57 -12.06 6.85 -4.78
C THR A 57 -11.42 5.51 -5.12
N HIS A 58 -12.00 4.44 -4.60
CA HIS A 58 -11.54 3.06 -4.80
C HIS A 58 -12.75 2.18 -5.16
N PRO A 59 -13.33 2.32 -6.36
CA PRO A 59 -14.37 1.40 -6.79
C PRO A 59 -13.78 0.02 -7.05
N ASP A 60 -14.58 -1.00 -6.82
CA ASP A 60 -14.29 -2.35 -7.25
C ASP A 60 -14.25 -2.41 -8.78
N THR A 61 -13.17 -2.99 -9.36
CA THR A 61 -12.99 -3.02 -10.82
C THR A 61 -14.06 -3.85 -11.51
N GLN A 62 -14.44 -4.98 -10.91
CA GLN A 62 -15.48 -5.86 -11.42
C GLN A 62 -16.84 -5.14 -11.40
N ALA A 63 -17.20 -4.53 -10.28
CA ALA A 63 -18.48 -3.84 -10.12
C ALA A 63 -18.63 -2.65 -11.08
N TYR A 64 -17.53 -1.91 -11.32
CA TYR A 64 -17.55 -0.70 -12.16
C TYR A 64 -17.38 -0.97 -13.66
N THR A 65 -16.45 -1.85 -14.04
CA THR A 65 -16.05 -2.06 -15.43
C THR A 65 -16.39 -3.44 -15.99
N GLY A 66 -16.81 -4.37 -15.13
CA GLY A 66 -16.97 -5.78 -15.48
C GLY A 66 -15.65 -6.56 -15.61
N VAL A 67 -14.51 -5.91 -15.39
CA VAL A 67 -13.20 -6.57 -15.44
C VAL A 67 -12.92 -7.25 -14.10
N PRO A 68 -12.73 -8.58 -14.07
CA PRO A 68 -12.57 -9.34 -12.84
C PRO A 68 -11.29 -8.95 -12.09
N ASN A 69 -11.31 -9.07 -10.77
CA ASN A 69 -10.15 -8.76 -9.90
C ASN A 69 -8.92 -9.60 -10.25
N SER A 70 -9.13 -10.80 -10.83
CA SER A 70 -8.06 -11.65 -11.36
C SER A 70 -7.25 -11.00 -12.50
N ALA A 71 -7.78 -9.99 -13.19
CA ALA A 71 -7.04 -9.27 -14.22
C ALA A 71 -5.77 -8.61 -13.66
N GLY A 72 -5.80 -8.12 -12.42
CA GLY A 72 -4.61 -7.60 -11.73
C GLY A 72 -3.48 -8.62 -11.56
N TYR A 73 -3.76 -9.90 -11.80
CA TYR A 73 -2.80 -11.02 -11.66
C TYR A 73 -2.45 -11.69 -12.99
N TYR A 74 -3.34 -11.65 -13.98
CA TYR A 74 -3.19 -12.44 -15.21
C TYR A 74 -3.34 -11.63 -16.49
N ASP A 75 -4.04 -10.49 -16.47
CA ASP A 75 -4.19 -9.59 -17.61
C ASP A 75 -3.93 -8.13 -17.23
N PRO A 76 -2.64 -7.75 -17.09
CA PRO A 76 -2.26 -6.41 -16.66
C PRO A 76 -2.75 -5.29 -17.60
N ILE A 77 -3.01 -5.56 -18.88
CA ILE A 77 -3.55 -4.55 -19.80
C ILE A 77 -5.03 -4.30 -19.54
N ALA A 78 -5.85 -5.36 -19.38
CA ALA A 78 -7.26 -5.21 -19.01
C ALA A 78 -7.39 -4.49 -17.67
N PHE A 79 -6.55 -4.85 -16.68
CA PHE A 79 -6.51 -4.19 -15.39
C PHE A 79 -6.18 -2.68 -15.51
N LYS A 80 -5.13 -2.32 -16.26
CA LYS A 80 -4.78 -0.91 -16.49
C LYS A 80 -5.90 -0.12 -17.17
N ARG A 81 -6.54 -0.71 -18.19
CA ARG A 81 -7.70 -0.09 -18.85
C ARG A 81 -8.84 0.15 -17.87
N ALA A 82 -9.15 -0.82 -17.01
CA ALA A 82 -10.18 -0.67 -16.00
C ALA A 82 -9.86 0.50 -15.02
N MET A 83 -8.66 0.52 -14.46
CA MET A 83 -8.23 1.60 -13.56
C MET A 83 -8.24 2.97 -14.23
N ARG A 84 -7.79 3.06 -15.48
CA ARG A 84 -7.85 4.28 -16.28
C ARG A 84 -9.29 4.75 -16.54
N THR A 85 -10.17 3.83 -16.94
CA THR A 85 -11.61 4.14 -17.17
C THR A 85 -12.26 4.69 -15.91
N ILE A 86 -12.05 4.03 -14.76
CA ILE A 86 -12.55 4.49 -13.46
C ILE A 86 -12.05 5.90 -13.15
N THR A 87 -10.75 6.14 -13.35
CA THR A 87 -10.13 7.43 -13.06
C THR A 87 -10.67 8.54 -13.95
N LEU A 88 -10.83 8.29 -15.26
CA LEU A 88 -11.36 9.26 -16.20
C LEU A 88 -12.85 9.56 -15.98
N ASP A 89 -13.63 8.55 -15.62
CA ASP A 89 -15.06 8.70 -15.41
C ASP A 89 -15.42 9.42 -14.11
N LEU A 90 -14.63 9.20 -13.05
CA LEU A 90 -14.91 9.72 -11.71
C LEU A 90 -14.10 10.96 -11.36
N GLU A 91 -13.05 11.25 -12.13
CA GLU A 91 -12.19 12.44 -12.00
C GLU A 91 -11.74 12.75 -10.56
N PRO A 92 -11.13 11.79 -9.82
CA PRO A 92 -10.61 12.06 -8.49
C PRO A 92 -9.44 13.06 -8.54
N ASP A 93 -9.12 13.67 -7.41
CA ASP A 93 -7.91 14.50 -7.29
C ASP A 93 -6.64 13.67 -7.17
N MET A 94 -6.80 12.44 -6.67
CA MET A 94 -5.71 11.47 -6.52
C MET A 94 -6.16 10.12 -7.06
N ALA A 95 -5.40 9.58 -8.00
CA ALA A 95 -5.67 8.28 -8.62
C ALA A 95 -5.01 7.13 -7.86
N ASN A 96 -5.73 6.01 -7.79
CA ASN A 96 -5.18 4.74 -7.32
C ASN A 96 -4.87 3.86 -8.54
N ALA A 97 -3.60 3.51 -8.72
CA ALA A 97 -3.16 2.62 -9.81
C ALA A 97 -3.29 1.12 -9.46
N GLY A 98 -3.73 0.80 -8.25
CA GLY A 98 -3.77 -0.57 -7.72
C GLY A 98 -2.39 -1.15 -7.42
N LEU A 99 -2.37 -2.42 -7.01
CA LEU A 99 -1.15 -3.17 -6.67
C LEU A 99 -1.13 -4.52 -7.42
N PRO A 100 -1.07 -4.50 -8.75
CA PRO A 100 -1.10 -5.73 -9.54
C PRO A 100 0.20 -6.53 -9.38
N MET A 101 0.10 -7.86 -9.46
CA MET A 101 1.24 -8.76 -9.37
C MET A 101 1.03 -10.04 -10.19
N SER A 102 2.12 -10.70 -10.59
CA SER A 102 2.02 -11.89 -11.46
C SER A 102 1.47 -13.10 -10.71
N GLY A 103 0.23 -13.52 -10.99
CA GLY A 103 -0.37 -14.75 -10.48
C GLY A 103 0.42 -16.01 -10.89
N VAL A 104 1.01 -16.01 -12.08
CA VAL A 104 1.89 -17.10 -12.54
C VAL A 104 3.14 -17.22 -11.69
N ALA A 105 3.73 -16.09 -11.26
CA ALA A 105 4.89 -16.10 -10.37
C ALA A 105 4.52 -16.57 -8.96
N LEU A 106 3.40 -16.07 -8.43
CA LEU A 106 2.89 -16.49 -7.11
C LEU A 106 2.64 -18.01 -7.06
N ALA A 107 1.98 -18.55 -8.09
CA ALA A 107 1.72 -19.98 -8.21
C ALA A 107 3.02 -20.80 -8.37
N ALA A 108 3.98 -20.34 -9.18
CA ALA A 108 5.25 -21.02 -9.38
C ALA A 108 6.10 -21.09 -8.10
N LEU A 109 6.03 -20.05 -7.26
CA LEU A 109 6.70 -20.00 -5.95
C LEU A 109 5.93 -20.75 -4.85
N ASP A 110 4.67 -21.12 -5.08
CA ASP A 110 3.78 -21.72 -4.08
C ASP A 110 3.74 -20.84 -2.82
N VAL A 111 3.31 -19.58 -3.00
CA VAL A 111 3.30 -18.55 -1.94
C VAL A 111 2.26 -18.90 -0.88
N LYS A 112 2.65 -18.91 0.40
CA LYS A 112 1.78 -19.36 1.52
C LYS A 112 1.06 -18.23 2.25
N ASN A 113 1.56 -17.00 2.19
CA ASN A 113 1.02 -15.89 2.98
C ASN A 113 -0.10 -15.11 2.29
N ARG A 114 -0.62 -15.58 1.14
CA ARG A 114 -1.75 -14.95 0.46
C ARG A 114 -2.51 -15.89 -0.45
N LEU A 115 -3.80 -15.60 -0.57
CA LEU A 115 -4.68 -16.17 -1.58
C LEU A 115 -5.07 -15.05 -2.54
N TRP A 116 -5.06 -15.32 -3.85
CA TRP A 116 -5.33 -14.29 -4.86
C TRP A 116 -6.38 -14.75 -5.87
N PRO A 117 -7.16 -13.80 -6.45
CA PRO A 117 -8.20 -14.10 -7.42
C PRO A 117 -7.66 -14.71 -8.71
N GLY A 118 -8.39 -15.68 -9.25
CA GLY A 118 -7.99 -16.45 -10.43
C GLY A 118 -6.90 -17.50 -10.17
N GLY A 119 -6.42 -17.59 -8.94
CA GLY A 119 -5.56 -18.65 -8.43
C GLY A 119 -6.30 -19.48 -7.38
N PRO A 120 -5.91 -19.39 -6.08
CA PRO A 120 -6.64 -20.09 -5.02
C PRO A 120 -8.07 -19.59 -4.77
N LEU A 121 -8.38 -18.33 -5.15
CA LEU A 121 -9.70 -17.72 -5.00
C LEU A 121 -10.41 -17.58 -6.34
N PRO A 122 -11.76 -17.52 -6.33
CA PRO A 122 -12.56 -17.16 -7.52
C PRO A 122 -12.09 -15.84 -8.15
N PRO A 123 -12.30 -15.62 -9.46
CA PRO A 123 -11.76 -14.45 -10.19
C PRO A 123 -12.16 -13.08 -9.64
N ASP A 124 -13.34 -12.99 -9.02
CA ASP A 124 -13.94 -11.72 -8.58
C ASP A 124 -13.74 -11.40 -7.09
N TYR A 125 -13.02 -12.30 -6.39
CA TYR A 125 -12.72 -12.09 -4.98
C TYR A 125 -11.56 -11.10 -4.80
N ASP A 126 -11.52 -10.45 -3.63
CA ASP A 126 -10.36 -9.69 -3.20
C ASP A 126 -9.26 -10.63 -2.70
N MET A 127 -8.00 -10.19 -2.85
CA MET A 127 -6.85 -10.88 -2.29
C MET A 127 -6.97 -10.98 -0.77
N GLN A 128 -6.65 -12.13 -0.22
CA GLN A 128 -6.63 -12.37 1.21
C GLN A 128 -5.21 -12.62 1.70
N PHE A 129 -4.82 -11.94 2.76
CA PHE A 129 -3.59 -12.20 3.47
C PHE A 129 -3.79 -13.42 4.39
N VAL A 130 -2.85 -14.37 4.33
CA VAL A 130 -2.84 -15.55 5.20
C VAL A 130 -1.74 -15.35 6.22
N GLU A 131 -2.14 -15.18 7.46
CA GLU A 131 -1.21 -15.05 8.57
C GLU A 131 -0.61 -16.41 8.94
N GLY A 132 0.67 -16.40 9.33
CA GLY A 132 1.38 -17.61 9.74
C GLY A 132 2.54 -17.30 10.68
N GLU A 133 2.95 -18.30 11.46
CA GLU A 133 4.15 -18.25 12.25
C GLU A 133 5.34 -18.72 11.40
N TRP A 134 6.04 -17.77 10.78
CA TRP A 134 7.18 -18.02 9.89
C TRP A 134 8.52 -18.05 10.63
N MET A 135 8.57 -17.51 11.85
CA MET A 135 9.67 -17.54 12.80
C MET A 135 9.16 -18.11 14.13
N LYS A 136 9.85 -19.07 14.71
CA LYS A 136 9.53 -19.62 16.03
C LYS A 136 10.07 -18.74 17.15
N GLY A 137 9.47 -18.84 18.36
CA GLY A 137 9.88 -18.01 19.48
C GLY A 137 11.29 -18.26 20.00
N ASP A 138 11.87 -19.42 19.77
CA ASP A 138 13.24 -19.81 20.09
C ASP A 138 14.26 -19.45 18.99
N GLU A 139 13.81 -18.95 17.84
CA GLU A 139 14.65 -18.59 16.71
C GLU A 139 15.10 -17.11 16.71
N TYR A 140 14.73 -16.31 17.73
CA TYR A 140 15.14 -14.91 17.80
C TYR A 140 16.67 -14.75 17.79
N ASP A 141 17.39 -15.60 18.51
CA ASP A 141 18.86 -15.48 18.58
C ASP A 141 19.51 -15.72 17.22
N LEU A 142 19.01 -16.70 16.47
CA LEU A 142 19.44 -16.94 15.09
C LEU A 142 19.11 -15.76 14.19
N PHE A 143 17.86 -15.28 14.24
CA PHE A 143 17.42 -14.15 13.42
C PHE A 143 18.22 -12.87 13.72
N LEU A 144 18.55 -12.62 14.98
CA LEU A 144 19.29 -11.42 15.40
C LEU A 144 20.80 -11.53 15.07
N SER A 145 21.39 -12.72 15.18
CA SER A 145 22.82 -12.91 14.92
C SER A 145 23.15 -13.08 13.44
N ASP A 146 22.32 -13.83 12.70
CA ASP A 146 22.47 -14.04 11.25
C ASP A 146 21.13 -14.02 10.51
N PRO A 147 20.55 -12.84 10.31
CA PRO A 147 19.26 -12.72 9.61
C PRO A 147 19.31 -13.17 8.14
N ALA A 148 20.48 -13.18 7.50
CA ALA A 148 20.60 -13.65 6.13
C ALA A 148 20.45 -15.19 6.07
N ASP A 149 21.14 -15.91 6.95
CA ASP A 149 21.02 -17.35 7.09
C ASP A 149 19.59 -17.75 7.49
N PHE A 150 19.00 -17.02 8.46
CA PHE A 150 17.60 -17.24 8.85
C PHE A 150 16.64 -17.10 7.67
N VAL A 151 16.76 -16.02 6.88
CA VAL A 151 15.87 -15.78 5.73
C VAL A 151 16.00 -16.90 4.71
N VAL A 152 17.20 -17.34 4.37
CA VAL A 152 17.43 -18.33 3.31
C VAL A 152 17.01 -19.73 3.76
N ARG A 153 17.43 -20.17 4.97
CA ARG A 153 17.24 -21.55 5.40
C ARG A 153 15.97 -21.83 6.19
N TYR A 154 15.34 -20.81 6.77
CA TYR A 154 14.16 -20.98 7.61
C TYR A 154 12.94 -20.25 7.06
N TYR A 155 13.06 -18.94 6.73
CA TYR A 155 11.93 -18.13 6.33
C TYR A 155 11.41 -18.46 4.93
N TRP A 156 12.28 -18.43 3.91
CA TRP A 156 11.89 -18.75 2.54
C TRP A 156 11.31 -20.14 2.36
N PRO A 157 11.88 -21.22 2.94
CA PRO A 157 11.28 -22.56 2.86
C PRO A 157 9.86 -22.64 3.42
N ARG A 158 9.57 -21.86 4.45
CA ARG A 158 8.23 -21.83 5.07
C ARG A 158 7.24 -20.96 4.28
N MET A 159 7.72 -19.84 3.76
CA MET A 159 6.92 -18.86 3.03
C MET A 159 6.62 -19.29 1.59
N TYR A 160 7.55 -19.98 0.95
CA TYR A 160 7.49 -20.39 -0.44
C TYR A 160 7.71 -21.88 -0.58
N GLY A 161 6.64 -22.65 -0.88
CA GLY A 161 6.75 -24.10 -0.99
C GLY A 161 7.77 -24.56 -2.05
N ALA A 162 7.95 -23.78 -3.13
CA ALA A 162 8.98 -24.06 -4.13
C ALA A 162 10.41 -23.98 -3.57
N MET A 163 10.63 -23.25 -2.48
CA MET A 163 11.93 -23.06 -1.84
C MET A 163 12.19 -24.01 -0.67
N ALA A 164 11.31 -24.97 -0.40
CA ALA A 164 11.47 -25.94 0.68
C ALA A 164 12.87 -26.65 0.72
N PRO A 165 13.53 -26.95 -0.42
CA PRO A 165 14.85 -27.55 -0.41
C PRO A 165 15.93 -26.70 0.29
N LEU A 166 15.80 -25.37 0.36
CA LEU A 166 16.77 -24.50 1.02
C LEU A 166 16.93 -24.80 2.53
N ALA A 167 15.93 -25.40 3.16
CA ALA A 167 16.04 -25.83 4.57
C ALA A 167 17.11 -26.89 4.81
N LYS A 168 17.59 -27.56 3.75
CA LYS A 168 18.65 -28.57 3.82
C LYS A 168 20.06 -27.99 3.73
N LEU A 169 20.19 -26.72 3.37
CA LEU A 169 21.49 -26.06 3.30
C LEU A 169 22.17 -26.05 4.69
N PRO A 170 23.48 -26.28 4.78
CA PRO A 170 24.24 -26.00 5.99
C PRO A 170 24.22 -24.48 6.26
N PRO A 171 24.62 -24.03 7.48
CA PRO A 171 24.75 -22.62 7.78
C PRO A 171 25.59 -21.89 6.72
N ILE A 172 25.02 -20.82 6.13
CA ILE A 172 25.63 -20.14 4.98
C ILE A 172 27.01 -19.57 5.34
N GLY A 173 27.17 -19.05 6.56
CA GLY A 173 28.44 -18.55 7.07
C GLY A 173 29.58 -19.59 7.08
N ASN A 174 29.26 -20.89 7.02
CA ASN A 174 30.27 -21.96 6.98
C ASN A 174 30.68 -22.34 5.55
N LEU A 175 30.09 -21.74 4.52
CA LEU A 175 30.31 -22.10 3.13
C LEU A 175 31.45 -21.35 2.44
N PHE A 176 32.06 -20.37 3.11
CA PHE A 176 33.10 -19.54 2.49
C PHE A 176 34.38 -20.32 2.11
N GLN A 177 34.61 -21.51 2.66
CA GLN A 177 35.74 -22.40 2.35
C GLN A 177 35.30 -23.79 1.90
N GLY A 178 34.06 -24.03 1.52
CA GLY A 178 33.59 -25.39 1.29
C GLY A 178 32.43 -25.50 0.34
N PHE A 179 32.30 -24.57 -0.61
CA PHE A 179 31.18 -24.57 -1.55
C PHE A 179 31.11 -25.85 -2.39
N GLU A 180 32.25 -26.44 -2.76
CA GLU A 180 32.32 -27.71 -3.50
C GLU A 180 31.61 -28.84 -2.78
N GLY A 181 31.64 -28.86 -1.44
CA GLY A 181 31.00 -29.88 -0.63
C GLY A 181 29.47 -29.95 -0.74
N ILE A 182 28.83 -28.83 -1.09
CA ILE A 182 27.36 -28.77 -1.28
C ILE A 182 26.91 -29.00 -2.72
N THR A 183 27.82 -29.02 -3.69
CA THR A 183 27.46 -29.17 -5.11
C THR A 183 26.66 -30.43 -5.42
N PRO A 184 26.92 -31.62 -4.85
CA PRO A 184 26.06 -32.80 -5.06
C PRO A 184 24.63 -32.59 -4.58
N MET A 185 24.42 -31.86 -3.47
CA MET A 185 23.09 -31.52 -2.98
C MET A 185 22.38 -30.56 -3.94
N LEU A 186 23.07 -29.53 -4.43
CA LEU A 186 22.53 -28.58 -5.41
C LEU A 186 22.20 -29.25 -6.74
N ALA A 187 22.88 -30.33 -7.09
CA ALA A 187 22.61 -31.14 -8.27
C ALA A 187 21.45 -32.16 -8.07
N SER A 188 20.89 -32.25 -6.87
CA SER A 188 19.78 -33.18 -6.60
C SER A 188 18.52 -32.80 -7.38
N PRO A 189 17.62 -33.77 -7.69
CA PRO A 189 16.39 -33.49 -8.42
C PRO A 189 15.51 -32.42 -7.78
N GLU A 190 15.47 -32.33 -6.45
CA GLU A 190 14.68 -31.35 -5.73
C GLU A 190 15.21 -29.92 -5.88
N PHE A 191 16.54 -29.72 -5.82
CA PHE A 191 17.14 -28.40 -6.08
C PHE A 191 17.03 -27.98 -7.54
N ILE A 192 17.19 -28.92 -8.47
CA ILE A 192 16.97 -28.65 -9.89
C ILE A 192 15.50 -28.24 -10.14
N LYS A 193 14.53 -28.93 -9.52
CA LYS A 193 13.10 -28.54 -9.59
C LYS A 193 12.88 -27.15 -9.04
N MET A 194 13.42 -26.86 -7.85
CA MET A 194 13.36 -25.53 -7.22
C MET A 194 13.89 -24.46 -8.18
N ALA A 195 15.09 -24.64 -8.73
CA ALA A 195 15.72 -23.69 -9.65
C ALA A 195 14.84 -23.43 -10.89
N LYS A 196 14.22 -24.47 -11.46
CA LYS A 196 13.28 -24.34 -12.58
C LYS A 196 12.04 -23.53 -12.21
N LEU A 197 11.47 -23.73 -11.02
CA LEU A 197 10.31 -22.97 -10.52
C LEU A 197 10.66 -21.51 -10.28
N ILE A 198 11.80 -21.22 -9.65
CA ILE A 198 12.32 -19.86 -9.45
C ILE A 198 12.53 -19.17 -10.80
N ALA A 199 13.16 -19.85 -11.75
CA ALA A 199 13.36 -19.32 -13.11
C ALA A 199 12.03 -19.04 -13.83
N LYS A 200 11.01 -19.91 -13.66
CA LYS A 200 9.64 -19.68 -14.17
C LYS A 200 9.03 -18.44 -13.55
N ALA A 201 9.08 -18.32 -12.21
CA ALA A 201 8.56 -17.17 -11.48
C ALA A 201 9.26 -15.87 -11.89
N GLY A 202 10.60 -15.88 -12.01
CA GLY A 202 11.39 -14.72 -12.44
C GLY A 202 10.99 -14.22 -13.83
N ARG A 203 10.91 -15.12 -14.82
CA ARG A 203 10.44 -14.76 -16.18
C ARG A 203 9.01 -14.22 -16.18
N ALA A 204 8.12 -14.82 -15.40
CA ALA A 204 6.72 -14.35 -15.30
C ALA A 204 6.65 -12.96 -14.65
N THR A 205 7.40 -12.71 -13.58
CA THR A 205 7.50 -11.41 -12.92
C THR A 205 8.07 -10.35 -13.86
N GLU A 206 9.15 -10.65 -14.57
CA GLU A 206 9.77 -9.71 -15.52
C GLU A 206 8.82 -9.36 -16.67
N LYS A 207 8.18 -10.36 -17.28
CA LYS A 207 7.16 -10.14 -18.31
C LYS A 207 6.02 -9.28 -17.79
N PHE A 208 5.51 -9.58 -16.60
CA PHE A 208 4.42 -8.85 -15.96
C PHE A 208 4.82 -7.38 -15.71
N ARG A 209 5.98 -7.15 -15.08
CA ARG A 209 6.50 -5.80 -14.82
C ARG A 209 6.67 -4.96 -16.08
N LYS A 210 7.18 -5.56 -17.15
CA LYS A 210 7.32 -4.87 -18.45
C LYS A 210 5.97 -4.49 -19.07
N THR A 211 4.93 -5.30 -18.81
CA THR A 211 3.58 -5.05 -19.34
C THR A 211 2.82 -4.03 -18.50
N ILE A 212 2.91 -4.13 -17.16
CA ILE A 212 2.22 -3.21 -16.27
C ILE A 212 2.84 -1.81 -16.32
N GLY A 213 4.17 -1.70 -16.50
CA GLY A 213 4.88 -0.42 -16.55
C GLY A 213 4.77 0.38 -15.26
N ASP A 214 4.78 1.69 -15.36
CA ASP A 214 4.47 2.62 -14.27
C ASP A 214 3.04 3.16 -14.45
N SER A 215 2.07 2.39 -13.95
CA SER A 215 0.65 2.76 -14.06
C SER A 215 0.32 4.08 -13.37
N SER A 216 1.06 4.45 -12.32
CA SER A 216 0.87 5.74 -11.64
C SER A 216 1.34 6.90 -12.51
N GLU A 217 2.48 6.78 -13.19
CA GLU A 217 2.97 7.81 -14.12
C GLU A 217 2.07 7.93 -15.34
N GLU A 218 1.55 6.82 -15.87
CA GLU A 218 0.61 6.85 -16.99
C GLU A 218 -0.69 7.60 -16.66
N LEU A 219 -1.21 7.46 -15.44
CA LEU A 219 -2.36 8.25 -14.97
C LEU A 219 -1.97 9.72 -14.72
N ALA A 220 -0.74 9.97 -14.25
CA ALA A 220 -0.23 11.31 -14.07
C ALA A 220 -0.09 12.06 -15.41
N GLU A 221 0.31 11.38 -16.51
CA GLU A 221 0.32 11.92 -17.87
C GLU A 221 -1.07 12.31 -18.39
N LEU A 222 -2.13 11.71 -17.83
CA LEU A 222 -3.52 12.09 -18.08
C LEU A 222 -4.05 13.16 -17.12
N GLY A 223 -3.21 13.70 -16.26
CA GLY A 223 -3.54 14.78 -15.32
C GLY A 223 -3.97 14.34 -13.94
N PHE A 224 -3.71 13.07 -13.51
CA PHE A 224 -4.15 12.52 -12.24
C PHE A 224 -2.97 12.15 -11.34
N PRO A 225 -2.66 12.94 -10.30
CA PRO A 225 -1.63 12.62 -9.33
C PRO A 225 -1.88 11.28 -8.63
N ALA A 226 -0.83 10.53 -8.33
CA ALA A 226 -0.97 9.29 -7.58
C ALA A 226 -1.42 9.55 -6.13
N LEU A 227 -2.33 8.73 -5.61
CA LEU A 227 -2.78 8.80 -4.22
C LEU A 227 -1.60 8.62 -3.25
N SER A 228 -0.85 7.55 -3.43
CA SER A 228 0.34 7.26 -2.64
C SER A 228 1.26 6.31 -3.40
N HIS A 229 2.50 6.20 -2.92
CA HIS A 229 3.47 5.21 -3.36
C HIS A 229 3.77 4.31 -2.15
N LEU A 230 3.25 3.10 -2.14
CA LEU A 230 3.43 2.18 -1.03
C LEU A 230 4.92 1.89 -0.80
N GLY A 231 5.39 2.18 0.43
CA GLY A 231 6.78 1.97 0.81
C GLY A 231 7.79 2.83 0.05
N ALA A 232 7.39 3.98 -0.52
CA ALA A 232 8.33 4.91 -1.13
C ALA A 232 9.45 5.26 -0.16
N GLY A 233 10.68 5.35 -0.65
CA GLY A 233 11.87 5.51 0.19
C GLY A 233 12.37 4.21 0.85
N GLY A 234 11.58 3.13 0.85
CA GLY A 234 12.01 1.81 1.36
C GLY A 234 11.84 1.58 2.86
N ILE A 235 11.34 2.56 3.64
CA ILE A 235 11.22 2.44 5.11
C ILE A 235 9.97 1.65 5.52
N GLY A 236 8.80 1.96 4.94
CA GLY A 236 7.53 1.30 5.25
C GLY A 236 6.94 1.69 6.62
N GLY A 237 5.98 0.88 7.12
CA GLY A 237 5.27 1.13 8.37
C GLY A 237 6.01 0.66 9.63
N ALA A 238 5.24 0.43 10.71
CA ALA A 238 5.78 0.03 12.01
C ALA A 238 6.58 -1.28 11.92
N PRO A 239 7.79 -1.33 12.48
CA PRO A 239 8.59 -2.57 12.50
C PRO A 239 7.89 -3.69 13.30
N PHE A 240 7.09 -3.35 14.32
CA PHE A 240 6.27 -4.31 15.04
C PHE A 240 5.30 -5.06 14.11
N ASP A 241 4.64 -4.36 13.17
CA ASP A 241 3.74 -4.98 12.19
C ASP A 241 4.48 -5.98 11.30
N VAL A 242 5.75 -5.71 10.99
CA VAL A 242 6.59 -6.64 10.22
C VAL A 242 6.87 -7.90 11.01
N VAL A 243 7.29 -7.76 12.27
CA VAL A 243 7.53 -8.93 13.14
C VAL A 243 6.24 -9.71 13.34
N SER A 244 5.14 -9.02 13.61
CA SER A 244 3.83 -9.65 13.86
C SER A 244 3.28 -10.37 12.64
N SER A 245 3.31 -9.78 11.45
CA SER A 245 2.59 -10.36 10.30
C SER A 245 3.46 -11.24 9.42
N PHE A 246 4.77 -10.96 9.37
CA PHE A 246 5.68 -11.65 8.45
C PHE A 246 6.69 -12.58 9.15
N LEU A 247 6.74 -12.60 10.49
CA LEU A 247 7.66 -13.48 11.23
C LEU A 247 6.91 -14.31 12.28
N ARG A 248 6.42 -13.68 13.36
CA ARG A 248 5.90 -14.36 14.54
C ARG A 248 4.43 -14.76 14.48
N GLY A 249 3.67 -14.15 13.57
CA GLY A 249 2.21 -14.19 13.62
C GLY A 249 1.65 -13.38 14.80
N MET A 250 0.33 -13.15 14.77
CA MET A 250 -0.38 -12.36 15.79
C MET A 250 -0.18 -12.95 17.19
N GLN A 251 -0.49 -14.23 17.37
CA GLN A 251 -0.38 -14.90 18.67
C GLN A 251 1.05 -14.89 19.20
N GLY A 252 2.02 -15.19 18.32
CA GLY A 252 3.43 -15.20 18.68
C GLY A 252 3.91 -13.85 19.18
N SER A 253 3.58 -12.77 18.47
CA SER A 253 3.98 -11.41 18.86
C SER A 253 3.29 -10.94 20.15
N MET A 254 2.02 -11.32 20.38
CA MET A 254 1.35 -11.06 21.65
C MET A 254 2.07 -11.74 22.83
N ILE A 255 2.41 -13.02 22.69
CA ILE A 255 3.13 -13.77 23.71
C ILE A 255 4.52 -13.16 23.95
N ASP A 256 5.21 -12.76 22.89
CA ASP A 256 6.58 -12.23 22.97
C ASP A 256 6.65 -10.86 23.65
N MET A 257 5.58 -10.03 23.62
CA MET A 257 5.54 -8.82 24.44
C MET A 257 5.69 -9.07 25.95
N PHE A 258 5.35 -10.29 26.41
CA PHE A 258 5.46 -10.69 27.83
C PHE A 258 6.67 -11.61 28.08
N ARG A 259 6.91 -12.57 27.19
CA ARG A 259 7.93 -13.63 27.42
C ARG A 259 9.31 -13.29 26.86
N ARG A 260 9.39 -12.42 25.83
CA ARG A 260 10.64 -12.10 25.10
C ARG A 260 10.69 -10.63 24.70
N PRO A 261 10.32 -9.68 25.61
CA PRO A 261 10.14 -8.26 25.26
C PRO A 261 11.40 -7.64 24.66
N GLU A 262 12.59 -7.97 25.17
CA GLU A 262 13.85 -7.42 24.72
C GLU A 262 14.21 -7.93 23.31
N LYS A 263 14.02 -9.23 23.04
CA LYS A 263 14.30 -9.81 21.71
C LYS A 263 13.32 -9.29 20.66
N LEU A 264 12.05 -9.09 21.02
CA LEU A 264 11.05 -8.46 20.16
C LEU A 264 11.47 -7.03 19.77
N LEU A 265 11.89 -6.21 20.75
CA LEU A 265 12.37 -4.86 20.49
C LEU A 265 13.63 -4.85 19.63
N GLN A 266 14.63 -5.71 19.95
CA GLN A 266 15.85 -5.84 19.14
C GLN A 266 15.55 -6.22 17.68
N ALA A 267 14.59 -7.13 17.46
CA ALA A 267 14.16 -7.51 16.12
C ALA A 267 13.49 -6.33 15.37
N CYS A 268 12.63 -5.57 16.05
CA CYS A 268 12.03 -4.37 15.50
C CYS A 268 13.08 -3.31 15.13
N ASP A 269 14.03 -3.05 16.02
CA ASP A 269 15.10 -2.08 15.82
C ASP A 269 16.01 -2.49 14.65
N MET A 270 16.46 -3.73 14.61
CA MET A 270 17.28 -4.25 13.52
C MET A 270 16.60 -4.14 12.16
N ILE A 271 15.31 -4.48 12.07
CA ILE A 271 14.54 -4.38 10.83
C ILE A 271 14.47 -2.91 10.38
N LEU A 272 14.15 -2.00 11.30
CA LEU A 272 14.02 -0.58 10.99
C LEU A 272 15.36 0.06 10.59
N GLU A 273 16.41 -0.21 11.32
CA GLU A 273 17.76 0.32 11.04
C GLU A 273 18.27 -0.13 9.68
N ARG A 274 18.08 -1.40 9.32
CA ARG A 274 18.41 -1.90 7.98
C ARG A 274 17.61 -1.21 6.88
N ARG A 275 16.31 -0.97 7.10
CA ARG A 275 15.48 -0.24 6.14
C ARG A 275 15.95 1.20 5.96
N ILE A 276 16.26 1.90 7.05
CA ILE A 276 16.80 3.27 7.01
C ILE A 276 18.16 3.29 6.29
N ALA A 277 19.06 2.34 6.59
CA ALA A 277 20.37 2.27 5.96
C ALA A 277 20.35 2.05 4.44
N HIS A 278 19.28 1.44 3.91
CA HIS A 278 19.10 1.18 2.48
C HIS A 278 18.00 2.07 1.85
N ALA A 279 17.54 3.06 2.59
CA ALA A 279 16.48 3.94 2.12
C ALA A 279 16.94 4.86 0.98
N ILE A 280 16.02 5.14 0.07
CA ILE A 280 16.29 5.97 -1.12
C ILE A 280 15.59 7.32 -0.93
N PRO A 281 16.34 8.44 -0.93
CA PRO A 281 15.76 9.78 -0.82
C PRO A 281 14.81 10.10 -1.98
N ALA A 282 13.84 10.97 -1.72
CA ALA A 282 12.97 11.51 -2.76
C ALA A 282 13.80 12.33 -3.75
N ASP A 283 13.55 12.12 -5.04
CA ASP A 283 14.13 12.97 -6.09
C ASP A 283 13.30 14.25 -6.24
N PRO A 284 13.83 15.43 -5.84
CA PRO A 284 13.07 16.69 -5.87
C PRO A 284 12.74 17.17 -7.29
N LYS A 285 13.39 16.61 -8.31
CA LYS A 285 13.16 16.95 -9.72
C LYS A 285 12.00 16.17 -10.35
N LYS A 286 11.55 15.10 -9.68
CA LYS A 286 10.42 14.31 -10.18
C LYS A 286 9.10 14.98 -9.88
N ARG A 287 8.15 14.81 -10.82
CA ARG A 287 6.76 15.24 -10.68
C ARG A 287 6.14 14.76 -9.37
N GLY A 288 5.27 15.58 -8.75
CA GLY A 288 4.52 15.22 -7.56
C GLY A 288 5.33 15.13 -6.28
N ASN A 289 6.41 15.89 -6.16
CA ASN A 289 7.14 16.01 -4.90
C ASN A 289 6.53 17.07 -3.95
N PRO A 290 6.53 16.80 -2.62
CA PRO A 290 6.97 15.55 -2.01
C PRO A 290 5.97 14.40 -2.22
N LYS A 291 6.47 13.24 -2.64
CA LYS A 291 5.64 12.04 -2.81
C LYS A 291 5.11 11.54 -1.47
N ARG A 292 3.93 10.98 -1.51
CA ARG A 292 3.25 10.40 -0.33
C ARG A 292 3.63 8.94 -0.17
N SER A 293 4.34 8.60 0.93
CA SER A 293 4.77 7.24 1.23
C SER A 293 3.72 6.51 2.05
N GLY A 294 2.98 5.59 1.45
CA GLY A 294 1.94 4.79 2.11
C GLY A 294 2.54 3.82 3.13
N MET A 295 1.97 3.80 4.33
CA MET A 295 2.41 2.98 5.46
C MET A 295 1.19 2.27 6.09
N PRO A 296 0.83 1.05 5.67
CA PRO A 296 -0.27 0.33 6.30
C PRO A 296 0.07 -0.07 7.73
N LEU A 297 -0.87 0.12 8.67
CA LEU A 297 -0.70 -0.10 10.10
C LEU A 297 -1.92 -0.83 10.67
N TRP A 298 -1.71 -1.94 11.37
CA TRP A 298 -2.82 -2.75 11.89
C TRP A 298 -2.68 -3.22 13.33
N ARG A 299 -1.48 -3.49 13.86
CA ARG A 299 -1.32 -4.02 15.22
C ARG A 299 -1.26 -2.97 16.32
N GLY A 300 -1.15 -1.71 15.98
CA GLY A 300 -1.14 -0.60 16.93
C GLY A 300 -2.51 -0.17 17.43
N ASP A 301 -3.58 -0.96 17.22
CA ASP A 301 -4.93 -0.63 17.64
C ASP A 301 -5.20 -0.96 19.12
N LYS A 302 -6.29 -0.42 19.66
CA LYS A 302 -6.66 -0.55 21.08
C LYS A 302 -7.12 -1.97 21.45
N SER A 303 -7.62 -2.74 20.49
CA SER A 303 -8.08 -4.11 20.72
C SER A 303 -6.93 -5.10 20.79
N PHE A 304 -5.81 -4.79 20.09
CA PHE A 304 -4.64 -5.66 20.03
C PHE A 304 -3.68 -5.44 21.20
N MET A 305 -3.44 -4.19 21.62
CA MET A 305 -2.50 -3.88 22.70
C MET A 305 -2.96 -2.75 23.61
N SER A 306 -2.60 -2.84 24.89
CA SER A 306 -2.82 -1.79 25.87
C SER A 306 -2.02 -0.52 25.52
N GLN A 307 -2.35 0.63 26.14
CA GLN A 307 -1.59 1.87 25.96
C GLN A 307 -0.11 1.69 26.35
N LYS A 308 0.16 1.02 27.48
CA LYS A 308 1.53 0.73 27.93
C LYS A 308 2.33 -0.09 26.91
N GLN A 309 1.70 -1.07 26.27
CA GLN A 309 2.32 -1.88 25.22
C GLN A 309 2.55 -1.07 23.95
N PHE A 310 1.57 -0.25 23.55
CA PHE A 310 1.71 0.67 22.42
C PHE A 310 2.88 1.62 22.61
N ASP A 311 2.99 2.25 23.77
CA ASP A 311 4.06 3.19 24.08
C ASP A 311 5.45 2.51 24.16
N LYS A 312 5.51 1.22 24.51
CA LYS A 312 6.76 0.47 24.62
C LYS A 312 7.17 -0.19 23.30
N PHE A 313 6.25 -0.88 22.62
CA PHE A 313 6.59 -1.79 21.52
C PHE A 313 6.25 -1.23 20.13
N TYR A 314 5.30 -0.30 20.02
CA TYR A 314 4.79 0.12 18.73
C TYR A 314 5.18 1.54 18.35
N TRP A 315 4.82 2.52 19.20
CA TRP A 315 4.99 3.93 18.87
C TRP A 315 6.45 4.36 18.62
N PRO A 316 7.45 3.96 19.42
CA PRO A 316 8.83 4.42 19.20
C PRO A 316 9.36 4.03 17.82
N GLY A 317 9.14 2.78 17.40
CA GLY A 317 9.53 2.29 16.09
C GLY A 317 8.76 2.97 14.95
N LEU A 318 7.45 3.15 15.09
CA LEU A 318 6.63 3.86 14.10
C LEU A 318 7.04 5.33 13.97
N LYS A 319 7.25 6.03 15.07
CA LYS A 319 7.71 7.43 15.07
C LYS A 319 9.03 7.56 14.32
N LYS A 320 10.02 6.70 14.64
CA LYS A 320 11.33 6.66 13.96
C LYS A 320 11.17 6.38 12.46
N ALA A 321 10.29 5.47 12.07
CA ALA A 321 10.01 5.16 10.66
C ALA A 321 9.40 6.36 9.91
N MET A 322 8.40 7.02 10.50
CA MET A 322 7.78 8.21 9.91
C MET A 322 8.76 9.39 9.82
N GLN A 323 9.52 9.65 10.89
CA GLN A 323 10.52 10.72 10.88
C GLN A 323 11.59 10.49 9.81
N ALA A 324 12.14 9.28 9.72
CA ALA A 324 13.10 8.94 8.66
C ALA A 324 12.52 9.08 7.25
N THR A 325 11.23 8.74 7.07
CA THR A 325 10.52 8.97 5.79
C THR A 325 10.43 10.45 5.46
N ILE A 326 10.13 11.31 6.44
CA ILE A 326 10.07 12.76 6.28
C ILE A 326 11.45 13.33 5.97
N ASP A 327 12.50 12.88 6.66
CA ASP A 327 13.88 13.31 6.46
C ASP A 327 14.42 12.97 5.07
N LEU A 328 13.89 11.90 4.46
CA LEU A 328 14.15 11.52 3.06
C LEU A 328 13.39 12.38 2.04
N GLY A 329 12.59 13.36 2.47
CA GLY A 329 11.83 14.25 1.58
C GLY A 329 10.46 13.75 1.17
N PHE A 330 9.90 12.74 1.85
CA PHE A 330 8.54 12.26 1.61
C PHE A 330 7.53 12.86 2.60
N VAL A 331 6.24 12.75 2.26
CA VAL A 331 5.14 12.88 3.21
C VAL A 331 4.81 11.49 3.75
N ALA A 332 4.85 11.31 5.06
CA ALA A 332 4.44 10.05 5.66
C ALA A 332 2.92 9.89 5.57
N PHE A 333 2.44 8.76 5.07
CA PHE A 333 1.02 8.49 4.86
C PHE A 333 0.62 7.19 5.58
N PRO A 334 0.61 7.19 6.95
CA PRO A 334 0.15 6.04 7.71
C PRO A 334 -1.34 5.79 7.50
N PHE A 335 -1.69 4.54 7.20
CA PHE A 335 -3.06 4.06 7.17
C PHE A 335 -3.35 3.26 8.44
N PHE A 336 -4.16 3.85 9.31
CA PHE A 336 -4.62 3.25 10.56
C PHE A 336 -5.83 2.36 10.26
N GLU A 337 -5.59 1.09 9.98
CA GLU A 337 -6.60 0.11 9.53
C GLU A 337 -7.61 -0.29 10.61
N ALA A 338 -7.39 0.10 11.87
CA ALA A 338 -8.20 -0.28 13.01
C ALA A 338 -8.44 0.91 13.97
N GLU A 339 -9.01 0.65 15.15
CA GLU A 339 -9.36 1.66 16.15
C GLU A 339 -8.12 2.13 16.93
N PHE A 340 -7.49 3.17 16.47
CA PHE A 340 -6.35 3.81 17.15
C PHE A 340 -6.80 4.89 18.15
N GLY A 341 -7.96 5.51 17.95
CA GLY A 341 -8.55 6.51 18.85
C GLY A 341 -7.58 7.62 19.23
N ASP A 342 -7.48 7.89 20.53
CA ASP A 342 -6.64 8.97 21.06
C ASP A 342 -5.13 8.78 20.82
N ARG A 343 -4.68 7.59 20.40
CA ARG A 343 -3.28 7.34 19.99
C ARG A 343 -2.85 8.20 18.82
N LEU A 344 -3.79 8.75 18.03
CA LEU A 344 -3.50 9.72 16.98
C LEU A 344 -2.85 11.00 17.51
N GLU A 345 -3.03 11.35 18.79
CA GLU A 345 -2.36 12.49 19.42
C GLU A 345 -0.83 12.40 19.30
N ARG A 346 -0.28 11.20 19.26
CA ARG A 346 1.16 10.97 19.05
C ARG A 346 1.69 11.56 17.73
N LEU A 347 0.84 11.75 16.73
CA LEU A 347 1.24 12.38 15.47
C LEU A 347 1.64 13.85 15.63
N LEU A 348 1.21 14.51 16.70
CA LEU A 348 1.65 15.88 17.04
C LEU A 348 3.12 15.97 17.40
N GLU A 349 3.79 14.85 17.68
CA GLU A 349 5.24 14.77 17.93
C GLU A 349 6.07 14.84 16.63
N LEU A 350 5.43 14.78 15.46
CA LEU A 350 6.07 14.83 14.13
C LEU A 350 5.96 16.24 13.53
N PRO A 351 6.75 16.60 12.52
CA PRO A 351 6.66 17.91 11.88
C PRO A 351 5.28 18.20 11.26
N LYS A 352 4.73 19.39 11.55
CA LYS A 352 3.45 19.87 11.02
C LYS A 352 3.42 19.82 9.48
N GLY A 353 2.31 19.35 8.91
CA GLY A 353 2.10 19.31 7.46
C GLY A 353 2.98 18.32 6.72
N LYS A 354 3.57 17.33 7.43
CA LYS A 354 4.42 16.28 6.84
C LYS A 354 3.83 14.88 7.00
N VAL A 355 2.63 14.78 7.59
CA VAL A 355 1.93 13.51 7.81
C VAL A 355 0.50 13.62 7.32
N ILE A 356 0.01 12.55 6.70
CA ILE A 356 -1.41 12.34 6.34
C ILE A 356 -1.91 11.17 7.17
N ALA A 357 -2.79 11.41 8.13
CA ALA A 357 -3.41 10.33 8.90
C ALA A 357 -4.60 9.74 8.12
N SER A 358 -4.41 8.57 7.52
CA SER A 358 -5.51 7.84 6.87
C SER A 358 -6.26 7.03 7.92
N ILE A 359 -7.55 7.30 8.08
CA ILE A 359 -8.42 6.67 9.07
C ILE A 359 -9.66 6.06 8.42
N GLU A 360 -10.14 4.97 8.99
CA GLU A 360 -11.39 4.31 8.57
C GLU A 360 -12.31 4.02 9.75
N TYR A 361 -11.77 3.49 10.84
CA TYR A 361 -12.53 3.05 12.03
C TYR A 361 -12.41 4.02 13.21
N VAL A 362 -11.71 5.13 13.05
CA VAL A 362 -11.60 6.18 14.06
C VAL A 362 -12.66 7.24 13.78
N ASP A 363 -13.31 7.75 14.84
CA ASP A 363 -14.20 8.90 14.72
C ASP A 363 -13.48 10.11 14.12
N ALA A 364 -13.91 10.52 12.91
CA ALA A 364 -13.26 11.58 12.15
C ALA A 364 -13.36 12.94 12.82
N VAL A 365 -14.47 13.24 13.52
CA VAL A 365 -14.65 14.49 14.26
C VAL A 365 -13.67 14.54 15.43
N ARG A 366 -13.60 13.46 16.20
CA ARG A 366 -12.65 13.31 17.29
C ARG A 366 -11.20 13.41 16.80
N ALA A 367 -10.88 12.74 15.69
CA ALA A 367 -9.55 12.80 15.07
C ALA A 367 -9.18 14.23 14.63
N LYS A 368 -10.14 14.97 14.04
CA LYS A 368 -9.95 16.37 13.63
C LYS A 368 -9.63 17.26 14.83
N ASP A 369 -10.36 17.08 15.94
CA ASP A 369 -10.13 17.83 17.19
C ASP A 369 -8.77 17.53 17.80
N ILE A 370 -8.36 16.27 17.84
CA ILE A 370 -7.04 15.85 18.35
C ILE A 370 -5.92 16.49 17.53
N LEU A 371 -6.01 16.43 16.21
CA LEU A 371 -4.92 16.84 15.31
C LEU A 371 -4.87 18.35 15.05
N LYS A 372 -5.94 19.11 15.32
CA LYS A 372 -6.01 20.59 15.36
C LYS A 372 -5.30 21.32 14.20
N GLY A 373 -5.43 20.84 12.97
CA GLY A 373 -4.76 21.45 11.83
C GLY A 373 -3.23 21.30 11.83
N HIS A 374 -2.70 20.36 12.61
CA HIS A 374 -1.29 19.97 12.59
C HIS A 374 -1.02 18.89 11.52
N THR A 375 -1.90 17.92 11.43
CA THR A 375 -1.80 16.75 10.55
C THR A 375 -3.04 16.67 9.68
N CYS A 376 -2.87 16.48 8.38
CA CYS A 376 -3.97 16.28 7.45
C CYS A 376 -4.66 14.94 7.71
N LEU A 377 -6.00 14.95 7.73
CA LEU A 377 -6.81 13.73 7.77
C LEU A 377 -7.14 13.27 6.35
N TYR A 378 -6.96 11.98 6.09
CA TYR A 378 -7.54 11.29 4.95
C TYR A 378 -8.60 10.33 5.47
N VAL A 379 -9.86 10.74 5.35
CA VAL A 379 -10.99 9.98 5.90
C VAL A 379 -11.54 9.04 4.84
N ARG A 380 -11.48 7.75 5.12
CA ARG A 380 -12.06 6.72 4.27
C ARG A 380 -13.50 6.46 4.71
N ILE A 381 -14.43 6.57 3.77
CA ILE A 381 -15.82 6.18 4.02
C ILE A 381 -15.84 4.68 4.38
N PRO A 382 -16.60 4.27 5.42
CA PRO A 382 -16.54 2.91 5.94
C PRO A 382 -16.77 1.83 4.87
N LEU A 383 -16.16 0.68 5.03
CA LEU A 383 -16.30 -0.45 4.09
C LEU A 383 -17.76 -0.92 3.94
N SER A 384 -18.58 -0.74 4.98
CA SER A 384 -20.02 -1.00 4.94
C SER A 384 -20.77 -0.18 3.87
N SER A 385 -20.22 0.92 3.40
CA SER A 385 -20.82 1.74 2.32
C SER A 385 -20.94 1.00 0.98
N LYS A 386 -20.23 -0.09 0.80
CA LYS A 386 -20.36 -0.96 -0.37
C LYS A 386 -21.78 -1.50 -0.57
N VAL A 387 -22.54 -1.68 0.52
CA VAL A 387 -23.94 -2.15 0.49
C VAL A 387 -24.96 -1.02 0.68
N TRP A 388 -24.55 0.23 0.81
CA TRP A 388 -25.42 1.39 0.94
C TRP A 388 -25.99 1.84 -0.40
N SER A 389 -27.07 2.60 -0.38
CA SER A 389 -27.54 3.34 -1.55
C SER A 389 -26.65 4.55 -1.84
N PHE A 390 -26.73 5.10 -3.05
CA PHE A 390 -26.07 6.36 -3.40
C PHE A 390 -26.45 7.52 -2.46
N ASN A 391 -27.72 7.61 -2.09
CA ASN A 391 -28.22 8.66 -1.18
C ASN A 391 -27.61 8.53 0.23
N GLU A 392 -27.43 7.33 0.73
CA GLU A 392 -26.79 7.09 2.03
C GLU A 392 -25.31 7.49 2.01
N VAL A 393 -24.57 7.12 0.96
CA VAL A 393 -23.15 7.52 0.81
C VAL A 393 -23.06 9.05 0.67
N GLU A 394 -23.91 9.65 -0.13
CA GLU A 394 -23.94 11.12 -0.33
C GLU A 394 -24.21 11.85 0.98
N LYS A 395 -25.26 11.45 1.69
CA LYS A 395 -25.65 12.04 2.98
C LYS A 395 -24.52 11.90 4.00
N PHE A 396 -23.98 10.71 4.17
CA PHE A 396 -22.88 10.46 5.11
C PHE A 396 -21.66 11.33 4.77
N THR A 397 -21.32 11.44 3.48
CA THR A 397 -20.16 12.24 3.05
C THR A 397 -20.38 13.72 3.28
N LYS A 398 -21.57 14.25 2.99
CA LYS A 398 -21.92 15.65 3.25
C LYS A 398 -21.92 15.98 4.75
N ASP A 399 -22.51 15.11 5.59
CA ASP A 399 -22.45 15.24 7.04
C ASP A 399 -21.01 15.27 7.58
N LEU A 400 -20.11 14.50 6.96
CA LEU A 400 -18.69 14.48 7.31
C LEU A 400 -17.99 15.77 6.88
N ILE A 401 -18.31 16.30 5.70
CA ILE A 401 -17.82 17.60 5.20
C ILE A 401 -18.23 18.73 6.16
N ASP A 402 -19.49 18.76 6.57
CA ASP A 402 -20.01 19.78 7.50
C ASP A 402 -19.29 19.76 8.84
N LYS A 403 -18.99 18.55 9.37
CA LYS A 403 -18.37 18.39 10.68
C LYS A 403 -16.85 18.59 10.65
N CYS A 404 -16.16 18.16 9.59
CA CYS A 404 -14.71 18.08 9.54
C CYS A 404 -14.08 18.99 8.47
N GLY A 405 -14.83 19.48 7.48
CA GLY A 405 -14.28 20.25 6.34
C GLY A 405 -13.77 21.63 6.75
N LYS A 406 -14.47 22.29 7.69
CA LYS A 406 -14.14 23.66 8.09
C LYS A 406 -12.66 23.82 8.48
N GLY A 407 -12.01 24.82 7.89
CA GLY A 407 -10.59 25.11 8.17
C GLY A 407 -9.57 24.27 7.38
N GLY A 408 -10.01 23.43 6.46
CA GLY A 408 -9.11 22.61 5.62
C GLY A 408 -8.44 21.45 6.38
N GLY A 409 -7.33 20.94 5.84
CA GLY A 409 -6.58 19.82 6.44
C GLY A 409 -7.34 18.50 6.43
N ILE A 410 -8.20 18.28 5.44
CA ILE A 410 -8.95 17.05 5.23
C ILE A 410 -8.97 16.66 3.76
N MET A 411 -8.95 15.37 3.50
CA MET A 411 -9.18 14.72 2.21
C MET A 411 -10.13 13.55 2.42
N LEU A 412 -10.88 13.17 1.39
CA LEU A 412 -11.88 12.11 1.49
C LEU A 412 -11.60 10.99 0.48
N ASP A 413 -11.75 9.75 0.94
CA ASP A 413 -11.81 8.56 0.11
C ASP A 413 -13.28 8.12 0.00
N VAL A 414 -13.90 8.47 -1.12
CA VAL A 414 -15.31 8.15 -1.38
C VAL A 414 -15.40 6.72 -1.86
N ARG A 415 -15.79 5.81 -0.96
CA ARG A 415 -16.12 4.43 -1.34
C ARG A 415 -17.49 4.38 -1.97
N LEU A 416 -17.54 3.79 -3.13
CA LEU A 416 -18.75 3.66 -3.92
C LEU A 416 -19.48 2.36 -3.58
N PRO A 417 -20.83 2.32 -3.64
CA PRO A 417 -21.59 1.09 -3.54
C PRO A 417 -21.16 0.06 -4.59
N ASP A 418 -21.18 -1.23 -4.25
CA ASP A 418 -20.83 -2.29 -5.21
C ASP A 418 -21.92 -2.47 -6.29
N ARG A 419 -23.10 -1.92 -6.06
CA ARG A 419 -24.23 -1.98 -7.01
C ARG A 419 -24.63 -0.57 -7.45
N GLY A 420 -24.47 -0.29 -8.73
CA GLY A 420 -24.83 1.01 -9.27
C GLY A 420 -24.63 1.09 -10.78
N THR A 421 -25.07 2.22 -11.34
CA THR A 421 -24.79 2.55 -12.74
C THR A 421 -23.63 3.54 -12.82
N LYS A 422 -22.95 3.57 -13.97
CA LYS A 422 -21.89 4.51 -14.24
C LYS A 422 -22.34 5.96 -13.99
N GLU A 423 -23.52 6.32 -14.46
CA GLU A 423 -24.15 7.63 -14.31
C GLU A 423 -24.42 7.94 -12.83
N GLY A 424 -24.84 6.94 -12.05
CA GLY A 424 -25.07 7.09 -10.61
C GLY A 424 -23.78 7.41 -9.87
N TYR A 425 -22.68 6.72 -10.18
CA TYR A 425 -21.35 6.98 -9.60
C TYR A 425 -20.85 8.39 -9.96
N GLN A 426 -20.99 8.78 -11.22
CA GLN A 426 -20.59 10.13 -11.68
C GLN A 426 -21.40 11.22 -11.00
N LYS A 427 -22.73 11.06 -10.87
CA LYS A 427 -23.59 12.00 -10.14
C LYS A 427 -23.17 12.14 -8.68
N LEU A 428 -22.92 11.03 -8.00
CA LEU A 428 -22.47 11.04 -6.60
C LEU A 428 -21.15 11.81 -6.45
N MET A 429 -20.15 11.48 -7.25
CA MET A 429 -18.84 12.14 -7.19
C MET A 429 -18.94 13.64 -7.51
N ASN A 430 -19.77 14.03 -8.47
CA ASN A 430 -20.01 15.43 -8.81
C ASN A 430 -20.71 16.18 -7.67
N SER A 431 -21.76 15.58 -7.07
CA SER A 431 -22.47 16.17 -5.94
C SER A 431 -21.53 16.41 -4.75
N ILE A 432 -20.70 15.43 -4.39
CA ILE A 432 -19.73 15.56 -3.31
C ILE A 432 -18.67 16.62 -3.63
N ARG A 433 -18.19 16.66 -4.88
CA ARG A 433 -17.21 17.66 -5.34
C ARG A 433 -17.71 19.08 -5.22
N GLU A 434 -18.95 19.34 -5.64
CA GLU A 434 -19.57 20.66 -5.53
C GLU A 434 -19.85 21.03 -4.06
N TYR A 435 -20.34 20.09 -3.25
CA TYR A 435 -20.59 20.33 -1.84
C TYR A 435 -19.33 20.61 -1.02
N GLY A 436 -18.22 20.00 -1.40
CA GLY A 436 -16.93 20.16 -0.73
C GLY A 436 -16.16 21.44 -1.08
N ARG A 437 -16.74 22.41 -1.77
CA ARG A 437 -16.13 23.74 -2.01
C ARG A 437 -16.08 24.55 -0.72
N TYR A 438 -14.99 25.29 -0.52
CA TYR A 438 -14.80 26.17 0.64
C TYR A 438 -15.35 27.58 0.39
#